data_a10018d9a978a80aaf52c373487c77b0
#
_entry.id   a10018d9a978a80aaf52c373487c77b0
#
_cell.length_a   1.000
_cell.length_b   1.000
_cell.length_c   1.000
_cell.angle_alpha   90.00
_cell.angle_beta   90.00
_cell.angle_gamma   90.00
#
_symmetry.space_group_name_H-M   'P 1'
#
loop_
_entity.id
_entity.type
_entity.pdbx_description
1 polymer ?
#
loop_
_entity_poly.entity_id
_entity_poly.type
_entity_poly.pdbx_seq_one_letter_code
_entity_poly.pdbx_strand_id
1 'polypeptide(L)'
;FYGAMQIFYKKHFRSNVLFDLGVFFGIKLLALIKPFKQHQPEIKLKPVLISTNPEAQLVKKLNPEIISSVDEIVSNSEIILDASSLSFKSIIDQMQASNTKQSIFKIQPKNCSYILGSNSADSIGDVIQF
;
A
#
# COMPACT_ATOMS: atom_id res chain seq x y z
N PHE A 1 10.20 -8.09 -12.03
CA PHE A 1 11.03 -6.86 -12.15
C PHE A 1 12.33 -7.14 -12.92
N TYR A 2 13.15 -8.11 -12.51
CA TYR A 2 14.45 -8.39 -13.14
C TYR A 2 14.37 -8.85 -14.59
N GLY A 3 13.32 -9.59 -14.98
CA GLY A 3 13.08 -9.99 -16.36
C GLY A 3 12.82 -8.79 -17.28
N ALA A 4 12.08 -7.80 -16.82
CA ALA A 4 11.85 -6.55 -17.56
C ALA A 4 13.14 -5.76 -17.77
N MET A 5 14.03 -5.72 -16.78
CA MET A 5 15.35 -5.10 -16.91
C MET A 5 16.21 -5.78 -17.98
N GLN A 6 16.19 -7.12 -18.06
CA GLN A 6 16.93 -7.85 -19.11
C GLN A 6 16.39 -7.55 -20.51
N ILE A 7 15.06 -7.47 -20.67
CA ILE A 7 14.44 -7.14 -21.96
C ILE A 7 14.77 -5.70 -22.35
N PHE A 8 14.67 -4.76 -21.42
CA PHE A 8 15.04 -3.37 -21.63
C PHE A 8 16.49 -3.22 -22.05
N TYR A 9 17.39 -3.91 -21.36
CA TYR A 9 18.82 -3.89 -21.65
C TYR A 9 19.10 -4.40 -23.08
N LYS A 10 18.57 -5.57 -23.47
CA LYS A 10 18.75 -6.12 -24.83
C LYS A 10 18.23 -5.21 -25.92
N LYS A 11 17.18 -4.42 -25.63
CA LYS A 11 16.56 -3.52 -26.62
C LYS A 11 17.35 -2.22 -26.82
N HIS A 12 17.99 -1.70 -25.78
CA HIS A 12 18.55 -0.34 -25.78
C HIS A 12 20.06 -0.28 -25.78
N PHE A 13 20.75 -1.37 -25.45
CA PHE A 13 22.21 -1.39 -25.39
C PHE A 13 22.79 -2.33 -26.46
N ARG A 14 23.84 -1.85 -27.16
CA ARG A 14 24.58 -2.68 -28.15
C ARG A 14 25.30 -3.79 -27.38
N SER A 15 25.09 -5.03 -27.79
CA SER A 15 25.66 -6.22 -27.16
C SER A 15 27.19 -6.19 -27.17
N ASN A 16 27.77 -6.13 -26.00
CA ASN A 16 29.18 -6.41 -25.75
C ASN A 16 29.23 -7.63 -24.83
N VAL A 17 29.75 -8.75 -25.35
CA VAL A 17 29.66 -10.07 -24.68
C VAL A 17 30.15 -10.04 -23.24
N LEU A 18 31.23 -9.29 -22.93
CA LEU A 18 31.76 -9.15 -21.58
C LEU A 18 30.84 -8.34 -20.66
N PHE A 19 30.20 -7.31 -21.20
CA PHE A 19 29.28 -6.48 -20.44
C PHE A 19 27.93 -7.20 -20.21
N ASP A 20 27.46 -7.94 -21.22
CA ASP A 20 26.27 -8.78 -21.11
C ASP A 20 26.42 -9.85 -20.03
N LEU A 21 27.60 -10.47 -19.95
CA LEU A 21 27.94 -11.45 -18.92
C LEU A 21 27.93 -10.81 -17.53
N GLY A 22 28.54 -9.61 -17.38
CA GLY A 22 28.57 -8.86 -16.14
C GLY A 22 27.17 -8.47 -15.66
N VAL A 23 26.32 -7.95 -16.54
CA VAL A 23 24.92 -7.60 -16.23
C VAL A 23 24.11 -8.84 -15.85
N PHE A 24 24.25 -9.95 -16.57
CA PHE A 24 23.56 -11.20 -16.26
C PHE A 24 23.97 -11.77 -14.90
N PHE A 25 25.26 -11.81 -14.58
CA PHE A 25 25.74 -12.22 -13.25
C PHE A 25 25.33 -11.26 -12.15
N GLY A 26 25.40 -9.95 -12.39
CA GLY A 26 24.96 -8.93 -11.43
C GLY A 26 23.48 -9.04 -11.08
N ILE A 27 22.61 -9.23 -12.06
CA ILE A 27 21.17 -9.42 -11.84
C ILE A 27 20.88 -10.73 -11.08
N LYS A 28 21.56 -11.83 -11.43
CA LYS A 28 21.42 -13.09 -10.70
C LYS A 28 21.94 -13.02 -9.27
N LEU A 29 23.08 -12.35 -9.07
CA LEU A 29 23.67 -12.15 -7.75
C LEU A 29 22.75 -11.30 -6.86
N LEU A 30 22.21 -10.21 -7.39
CA LEU A 30 21.23 -9.37 -6.69
C LEU A 30 19.94 -10.15 -6.35
N ALA A 31 19.50 -11.06 -7.22
CA ALA A 31 18.35 -11.92 -6.95
C ALA A 31 18.62 -12.93 -5.83
N LEU A 32 19.88 -13.40 -5.68
CA LEU A 32 20.31 -14.30 -4.60
C LEU A 32 20.53 -13.57 -3.28
N ILE A 33 21.01 -12.32 -3.33
CA ILE A 33 21.29 -11.48 -2.16
C ILE A 33 19.99 -10.80 -1.66
N LYS A 34 18.88 -10.90 -2.41
CA LYS A 34 17.60 -10.38 -1.90
C LYS A 34 17.41 -10.94 -0.48
N PRO A 35 17.42 -10.07 0.54
CA PRO A 35 17.12 -10.54 1.88
C PRO A 35 15.78 -11.25 1.82
N PHE A 36 15.72 -12.43 2.38
CA PHE A 36 14.45 -13.08 2.71
C PHE A 36 13.53 -11.97 3.21
N LYS A 37 12.40 -11.76 2.52
CA LYS A 37 11.38 -10.82 2.98
C LYS A 37 11.19 -11.12 4.46
N GLN A 38 11.74 -10.28 5.33
CA GLN A 38 11.35 -10.34 6.73
C GLN A 38 9.84 -10.13 6.70
N HIS A 39 9.12 -11.17 7.03
CA HIS A 39 7.71 -11.10 7.33
C HIS A 39 7.64 -10.18 8.54
N GLN A 40 7.43 -8.88 8.28
CA GLN A 40 7.18 -7.95 9.38
C GLN A 40 5.94 -8.50 10.08
N PRO A 41 5.99 -8.65 11.41
CA PRO A 41 4.84 -9.12 12.16
C PRO A 41 3.66 -8.23 11.79
N GLU A 42 2.56 -8.84 11.39
CA GLU A 42 1.33 -8.14 11.07
C GLU A 42 0.83 -7.46 12.33
N ILE A 43 1.19 -6.20 12.50
CA ILE A 43 0.71 -5.39 13.62
C ILE A 43 -0.78 -5.23 13.37
N LYS A 44 -1.60 -5.92 14.14
CA LYS A 44 -3.06 -5.75 14.12
C LYS A 44 -3.40 -4.38 14.68
N LEU A 45 -3.49 -3.42 13.79
CA LEU A 45 -3.95 -2.07 14.11
C LEU A 45 -5.47 -2.07 14.25
N LYS A 46 -5.99 -1.17 15.07
CA LYS A 46 -7.44 -0.97 15.15
C LYS A 46 -7.92 -0.30 13.86
N PRO A 47 -8.89 -0.89 13.15
CA PRO A 47 -9.46 -0.27 11.97
C PRO A 47 -10.33 0.92 12.37
N VAL A 48 -10.11 2.05 11.73
CA VAL A 48 -10.85 3.30 11.91
C VAL A 48 -11.37 3.74 10.55
N LEU A 49 -12.67 3.98 10.42
CA LEU A 49 -13.31 4.39 9.17
C LEU A 49 -13.69 5.86 9.23
N ILE A 50 -13.21 6.64 8.27
CA ILE A 50 -13.65 8.03 8.07
C ILE A 50 -14.68 8.04 6.94
N SER A 51 -15.95 8.14 7.29
CA SER A 51 -17.07 8.15 6.36
C SER A 51 -18.28 8.86 6.98
N THR A 52 -19.02 9.61 6.16
CA THR A 52 -20.30 10.20 6.55
C THR A 52 -21.48 9.25 6.32
N ASN A 53 -21.29 8.23 5.48
CA ASN A 53 -22.30 7.22 5.18
C ASN A 53 -21.65 5.84 4.99
N PRO A 54 -21.26 5.17 6.08
CA PRO A 54 -20.49 3.94 6.02
C PRO A 54 -21.30 2.79 5.41
N GLU A 55 -20.64 2.00 4.56
CA GLU A 55 -21.27 0.83 3.95
C GLU A 55 -21.46 -0.30 4.98
N ALA A 56 -22.69 -0.82 5.08
CA ALA A 56 -23.06 -1.80 6.09
C ALA A 56 -22.24 -3.10 6.03
N GLN A 57 -21.84 -3.55 4.82
CA GLN A 57 -21.04 -4.76 4.64
C GLN A 57 -19.62 -4.57 5.17
N LEU A 58 -19.00 -3.41 4.91
CA LEU A 58 -17.69 -3.05 5.43
C LEU A 58 -17.71 -3.00 6.97
N VAL A 59 -18.70 -2.30 7.54
CA VAL A 59 -18.84 -2.19 8.99
C VAL A 59 -19.00 -3.56 9.64
N LYS A 60 -19.84 -4.43 9.06
CA LYS A 60 -20.06 -5.79 9.57
C LYS A 60 -18.80 -6.65 9.52
N LYS A 61 -17.99 -6.51 8.47
CA LYS A 61 -16.78 -7.34 8.27
C LYS A 61 -15.59 -6.91 9.12
N LEU A 62 -15.33 -5.62 9.17
CA LEU A 62 -14.13 -5.07 9.82
C LEU A 62 -14.39 -4.52 11.22
N ASN A 63 -15.64 -4.26 11.56
CA ASN A 63 -16.05 -3.62 12.81
C ASN A 63 -15.19 -2.39 13.17
N PRO A 64 -15.03 -1.43 12.23
CA PRO A 64 -14.18 -0.27 12.43
C PRO A 64 -14.83 0.73 13.39
N GLU A 65 -14.01 1.48 14.10
CA GLU A 65 -14.45 2.69 14.78
C GLU A 65 -14.77 3.77 13.72
N ILE A 66 -15.98 4.34 13.76
CA ILE A 66 -16.40 5.35 12.78
C ILE A 66 -16.16 6.73 13.39
N ILE A 67 -15.39 7.55 12.68
CA ILE A 67 -15.05 8.92 13.10
C ILE A 67 -15.25 9.91 11.97
N SER A 68 -15.30 11.20 12.31
CA SER A 68 -15.50 12.27 11.33
C SER A 68 -14.20 12.88 10.82
N SER A 69 -13.13 12.83 11.60
CA SER A 69 -11.82 13.42 11.27
C SER A 69 -10.67 12.63 11.88
N VAL A 70 -9.49 12.68 11.23
CA VAL A 70 -8.25 12.10 11.77
C VAL A 70 -7.77 12.74 13.07
N ASP A 71 -8.27 13.91 13.44
CA ASP A 71 -7.91 14.56 14.71
C ASP A 71 -8.33 13.74 15.92
N GLU A 72 -9.39 12.95 15.78
CA GLU A 72 -9.93 12.04 16.79
C GLU A 72 -9.07 10.76 16.95
N ILE A 73 -8.12 10.50 16.05
CA ILE A 73 -7.35 9.25 16.01
C ILE A 73 -6.22 9.28 17.02
N VAL A 74 -6.15 8.22 17.82
CA VAL A 74 -4.97 7.86 18.60
C VAL A 74 -3.93 7.23 17.65
N SER A 75 -2.64 7.42 17.92
CA SER A 75 -1.54 6.84 17.12
C SER A 75 -1.67 5.31 16.93
N ASN A 76 -1.05 4.78 15.87
CA ASN A 76 -1.04 3.35 15.51
C ASN A 76 -2.41 2.78 15.13
N SER A 77 -3.11 3.45 14.22
CA SER A 77 -4.41 3.00 13.70
C SER A 77 -4.33 2.65 12.21
N GLU A 78 -5.19 1.76 11.76
CA GLU A 78 -5.45 1.50 10.35
C GLU A 78 -6.61 2.39 9.90
N ILE A 79 -6.30 3.44 9.15
CA ILE A 79 -7.27 4.45 8.74
C ILE A 79 -7.83 4.09 7.37
N ILE A 80 -9.14 3.87 7.30
CA ILE A 80 -9.87 3.61 6.05
C ILE A 80 -10.58 4.90 5.64
N LEU A 81 -10.25 5.42 4.47
CA LEU A 81 -10.82 6.64 3.90
C LEU A 81 -11.86 6.28 2.84
N ASP A 82 -13.11 6.66 3.06
CA ASP A 82 -14.21 6.39 2.13
C ASP A 82 -14.30 7.46 1.04
N ALA A 83 -13.89 7.11 -0.19
CA ALA A 83 -13.96 8.00 -1.33
C ALA A 83 -15.38 8.21 -1.88
N SER A 84 -16.40 7.51 -1.35
CA SER A 84 -17.81 7.78 -1.67
C SER A 84 -18.32 9.01 -0.92
N SER A 85 -17.80 9.24 0.30
CA SER A 85 -18.21 10.36 1.17
C SER A 85 -17.20 11.50 1.22
N LEU A 86 -15.92 11.23 0.90
CA LEU A 86 -14.83 12.19 0.95
C LEU A 86 -14.38 12.60 -0.46
N SER A 87 -14.05 13.86 -0.65
CA SER A 87 -13.37 14.32 -1.86
C SER A 87 -11.89 13.90 -1.83
N PHE A 88 -11.25 13.78 -3.01
CA PHE A 88 -9.80 13.49 -3.08
C PHE A 88 -8.96 14.52 -2.33
N LYS A 89 -9.35 15.79 -2.37
CA LYS A 89 -8.68 16.84 -1.61
C LYS A 89 -8.77 16.54 -0.12
N SER A 90 -9.98 16.24 0.38
CA SER A 90 -10.20 15.90 1.79
C SER A 90 -9.40 14.66 2.21
N ILE A 91 -9.32 13.64 1.35
CA ILE A 91 -8.51 12.43 1.61
C ILE A 91 -7.02 12.82 1.78
N ILE A 92 -6.47 13.64 0.89
CA ILE A 92 -5.09 14.10 0.96
C ILE A 92 -4.85 14.94 2.23
N ASP A 93 -5.75 15.88 2.54
CA ASP A 93 -5.66 16.72 3.73
C ASP A 93 -5.66 15.86 5.02
N GLN A 94 -6.53 14.84 5.10
CA GLN A 94 -6.60 13.89 6.21
C GLN A 94 -5.30 13.06 6.34
N MET A 95 -4.75 12.59 5.23
CA MET A 95 -3.48 11.85 5.22
C MET A 95 -2.32 12.72 5.69
N GLN A 96 -2.26 13.99 5.27
CA GLN A 96 -1.24 14.92 5.71
C GLN A 96 -1.34 15.27 7.19
N ALA A 97 -2.55 15.50 7.69
CA ALA A 97 -2.80 15.80 9.11
C ALA A 97 -2.40 14.64 10.05
N SER A 98 -2.47 13.40 9.57
CA SER A 98 -2.15 12.22 10.35
C SER A 98 -0.73 11.67 10.13
N ASN A 99 0.11 12.32 9.36
CA ASN A 99 1.47 11.85 9.03
C ASN A 99 2.37 11.59 10.25
N THR A 100 2.14 12.29 11.36
CA THR A 100 2.89 12.12 12.62
C THR A 100 2.38 10.98 13.49
N LYS A 101 1.23 10.37 13.16
CA LYS A 101 0.54 9.39 14.02
C LYS A 101 0.95 7.93 13.77
N GLN A 102 1.92 7.66 12.90
CA GLN A 102 2.38 6.31 12.52
C GLN A 102 1.21 5.39 12.11
N SER A 103 0.24 5.94 11.39
CA SER A 103 -0.96 5.22 10.94
C SER A 103 -0.78 4.69 9.54
N ILE A 104 -1.49 3.60 9.22
CA ILE A 104 -1.55 3.01 7.89
C ILE A 104 -2.83 3.47 7.22
N PHE A 105 -2.75 3.85 5.94
CA PHE A 105 -3.89 4.32 5.17
C PHE A 105 -4.38 3.26 4.20
N LYS A 106 -5.70 3.09 4.19
CA LYS A 106 -6.41 2.33 3.17
C LYS A 106 -7.54 3.19 2.59
N ILE A 107 -7.89 2.96 1.36
CA ILE A 107 -8.93 3.72 0.66
C ILE A 107 -10.01 2.74 0.19
N GLN A 108 -11.25 3.08 0.48
CA GLN A 108 -12.41 2.47 -0.16
C GLN A 108 -12.74 3.32 -1.41
N PRO A 109 -12.56 2.80 -2.64
CA PRO A 109 -12.95 3.52 -3.84
C PRO A 109 -14.46 3.68 -3.94
N LYS A 110 -14.91 4.70 -4.63
CA LYS A 110 -16.33 4.97 -4.82
C LYS A 110 -17.03 3.81 -5.53
N ASN A 111 -18.16 3.38 -5.00
CA ASN A 111 -19.00 2.29 -5.54
C ASN A 111 -18.26 0.95 -5.67
N CYS A 112 -17.31 0.67 -4.78
CA CYS A 112 -16.56 -0.59 -4.77
C CYS A 112 -16.76 -1.32 -3.45
N SER A 113 -16.90 -2.64 -3.50
CA SER A 113 -16.98 -3.53 -2.34
C SER A 113 -15.62 -4.06 -1.89
N TYR A 114 -14.60 -3.23 -1.95
CA TYR A 114 -13.24 -3.54 -1.50
C TYR A 114 -12.51 -2.29 -1.01
N ILE A 115 -11.50 -2.49 -0.21
CA ILE A 115 -10.54 -1.45 0.20
C ILE A 115 -9.16 -1.78 -0.34
N LEU A 116 -8.41 -0.74 -0.64
CA LEU A 116 -7.04 -0.80 -1.17
C LEU A 116 -6.08 -0.15 -0.18
N GLY A 117 -4.93 -0.74 0.00
CA GLY A 117 -3.87 -0.14 0.81
C GLY A 117 -2.64 -0.99 0.88
N SER A 118 -1.65 -0.53 1.64
CA SER A 118 -0.44 -1.27 1.92
C SER A 118 -0.02 -1.03 3.36
N ASN A 119 0.43 -2.09 4.01
CA ASN A 119 0.93 -2.02 5.38
C ASN A 119 2.41 -1.60 5.44
N SER A 120 3.08 -1.49 4.28
CA SER A 120 4.48 -1.12 4.17
C SER A 120 4.77 -0.49 2.81
N ALA A 121 5.70 0.47 2.76
CA ALA A 121 6.17 1.06 1.51
C ALA A 121 6.85 0.04 0.58
N ASP A 122 7.39 -1.04 1.12
CA ASP A 122 8.10 -2.09 0.38
C ASP A 122 7.22 -3.29 0.01
N SER A 123 5.95 -3.29 0.41
CA SER A 123 5.01 -4.37 0.11
C SER A 123 4.17 -4.08 -1.13
N ILE A 124 3.69 -5.15 -1.76
CA ILE A 124 2.63 -5.06 -2.75
C ILE A 124 1.34 -4.68 -1.99
N GLY A 125 0.59 -3.72 -2.53
CA GLY A 125 -0.67 -3.31 -1.90
C GLY A 125 -1.65 -4.47 -1.74
N ASP A 126 -2.45 -4.41 -0.68
CA ASP A 126 -3.46 -5.40 -0.35
C ASP A 126 -4.84 -4.95 -0.85
N VAL A 127 -5.65 -5.92 -1.25
CA VAL A 127 -7.06 -5.73 -1.60
C VAL A 127 -7.90 -6.55 -0.64
N ILE A 128 -8.73 -5.88 0.16
CA ILE A 128 -9.64 -6.54 1.11
C ILE A 128 -11.06 -6.36 0.57
N GLN A 129 -11.68 -7.44 0.10
CA GLN A 129 -13.07 -7.46 -0.33
C GLN A 129 -14.00 -7.60 0.88
N PHE A 130 -15.21 -7.03 0.82
CA PHE A 130 -16.24 -7.15 1.86
C PHE A 130 -17.64 -7.31 1.26
#